data_9d61958c7cf95dcae47776a258551759
#
_entry.id   9d61958c7cf95dcae47776a258551759
#
_cell.length_a   1.000
_cell.length_b   1.000
_cell.length_c   1.000
_cell.angle_alpha   90.00
_cell.angle_beta   90.00
_cell.angle_gamma   90.00
#
_symmetry.space_group_name_H-M   'P 1'
#
loop_
_entity.id
_entity.type
_entity.pdbx_description
1 polymer ?
#
loop_
_entity_poly.entity_id
_entity_poly.type
_entity_poly.pdbx_seq_one_letter_code
_entity_poly.pdbx_strand_id
1 'polypeptide(L)'
;MAKKQKNTETVETPKVAEQPKVETQVVEKPKPKKVETKSTNPEDNWEIKDRMYYLTGNKSPLTYLMRGSNVYYFDEEKGYERELKYTSNQRTCFVDEMKGEQRLEHIIFRTGSLMVPKNKTVLQKLLSLYHPHRDRLYKEHQPKVIAENEIDILEMEIEALNAAKNLDIDMAEAVMRVEIGSKVNEMSSKELKRDLLLYAKRNPALFLELVNDENVVLRNFGIKATEMNIIKLSSDQR
;
A
#
# COMPACT_ATOMS: atom_id res chain seq x y z
N MET A 1 55.23 18.69 52.55
CA MET A 1 56.61 18.33 52.19
C MET A 1 56.57 17.81 50.77
N ALA A 2 56.98 18.61 49.89
CA ALA A 2 58.22 18.63 49.10
C ALA A 2 58.13 17.66 47.92
N LYS A 3 57.96 18.26 46.71
CA LYS A 3 58.95 18.47 45.60
C LYS A 3 59.35 17.18 44.90
N LYS A 4 59.39 17.09 43.56
CA LYS A 4 60.09 17.81 42.49
C LYS A 4 59.66 17.20 41.14
N GLN A 5 59.21 17.87 40.13
CA GLN A 5 59.87 18.44 38.95
C GLN A 5 61.03 17.60 38.32
N LYS A 6 60.91 17.36 37.00
CA LYS A 6 61.69 17.85 35.87
C LYS A 6 61.45 17.01 34.64
N ASN A 7 61.01 17.58 33.58
CA ASN A 7 61.69 18.25 32.43
C ASN A 7 62.20 17.25 31.37
N THR A 8 61.67 17.49 30.19
CA THR A 8 62.24 17.86 28.86
C THR A 8 62.94 16.73 28.09
N GLU A 9 62.59 16.51 26.86
CA GLU A 9 63.13 17.22 25.72
C GLU A 9 62.48 16.83 24.39
N THR A 10 62.34 17.80 23.53
CA THR A 10 61.89 17.92 22.17
C THR A 10 62.88 17.30 21.18
N VAL A 11 62.40 16.65 20.11
CA VAL A 11 63.12 16.61 18.85
C VAL A 11 62.12 16.72 17.69
N GLU A 12 62.38 17.64 16.79
CA GLU A 12 61.67 18.08 15.60
C GLU A 12 61.79 17.12 14.41
N THR A 13 60.70 17.02 13.65
CA THR A 13 60.40 16.92 12.20
C THR A 13 61.39 16.31 11.20
N PRO A 14 60.96 15.75 10.06
CA PRO A 14 60.44 16.62 8.99
C PRO A 14 59.22 16.07 8.18
N LYS A 15 58.56 17.06 7.52
CA LYS A 15 57.50 17.00 6.53
C LYS A 15 57.81 16.08 5.34
N VAL A 16 56.81 15.29 4.89
CA VAL A 16 56.66 14.93 3.45
C VAL A 16 55.18 14.96 3.11
N ALA A 17 54.91 15.86 2.17
CA ALA A 17 53.90 15.94 1.09
C ALA A 17 52.51 15.27 1.24
N GLU A 18 51.52 16.14 1.13
CA GLU A 18 50.09 15.90 0.81
C GLU A 18 49.89 15.13 -0.48
N GLN A 19 49.03 14.14 -0.45
CA GLN A 19 48.25 13.71 -1.62
C GLN A 19 46.74 13.76 -1.25
N PRO A 20 45.85 14.20 -2.15
CA PRO A 20 44.47 14.45 -1.84
C PRO A 20 43.69 13.15 -1.75
N LYS A 21 42.99 12.93 -0.63
CA LYS A 21 42.00 11.87 -0.46
C LYS A 21 40.75 12.24 -1.27
N VAL A 22 40.45 11.39 -2.24
CA VAL A 22 39.15 11.32 -2.90
C VAL A 22 38.14 10.85 -1.88
N GLU A 23 37.22 11.71 -1.47
CA GLU A 23 36.05 11.36 -0.68
C GLU A 23 35.09 10.54 -1.54
N THR A 24 35.07 9.25 -1.32
CA THR A 24 34.00 8.38 -1.81
C THR A 24 32.77 8.63 -0.92
N GLN A 25 31.80 9.39 -1.44
CA GLN A 25 30.50 9.53 -0.81
C GLN A 25 29.82 8.16 -0.85
N VAL A 26 29.74 7.51 0.30
CA VAL A 26 28.90 6.34 0.53
C VAL A 26 27.46 6.84 0.57
N VAL A 27 26.72 6.55 -0.49
CA VAL A 27 25.28 6.73 -0.54
C VAL A 27 24.67 5.74 0.45
N GLU A 28 24.28 6.22 1.61
CA GLU A 28 23.50 5.47 2.59
C GLU A 28 22.14 5.13 1.99
N LYS A 29 21.92 3.84 1.73
CA LYS A 29 20.58 3.31 1.40
C LYS A 29 19.65 3.60 2.57
N PRO A 30 18.44 4.16 2.33
CA PRO A 30 17.48 4.38 3.40
C PRO A 30 17.08 3.04 4.00
N LYS A 31 17.37 2.86 5.29
CA LYS A 31 16.89 1.74 6.10
C LYS A 31 15.36 1.74 6.09
N PRO A 32 14.71 0.58 5.88
CA PRO A 32 13.26 0.52 6.00
C PRO A 32 12.88 0.96 7.42
N LYS A 33 12.04 2.00 7.50
CA LYS A 33 11.45 2.44 8.76
C LYS A 33 10.67 1.25 9.33
N LYS A 34 11.15 0.67 10.43
CA LYS A 34 10.37 -0.23 11.26
C LYS A 34 9.10 0.50 11.63
N VAL A 35 7.99 0.06 11.06
CA VAL A 35 6.66 0.44 11.55
C VAL A 35 6.58 -0.16 12.95
N GLU A 36 6.75 0.66 13.97
CA GLU A 36 6.41 0.30 15.33
C GLU A 36 4.90 0.14 15.36
N THR A 37 4.43 -1.09 15.26
CA THR A 37 3.08 -1.46 15.63
C THR A 37 2.95 -1.25 17.14
N LYS A 38 2.64 -0.02 17.53
CA LYS A 38 2.03 0.23 18.84
C LYS A 38 0.69 -0.49 18.79
N SER A 39 0.54 -1.52 19.59
CA SER A 39 -0.74 -2.12 19.94
C SER A 39 -1.53 -1.09 20.73
N THR A 40 -2.08 -0.10 20.05
CA THR A 40 -3.07 0.81 20.60
C THR A 40 -4.41 0.16 20.40
N ASN A 41 -5.07 -0.14 21.50
CA ASN A 41 -6.46 -0.59 21.49
C ASN A 41 -7.24 0.32 20.52
N PRO A 42 -7.91 -0.21 19.49
CA PRO A 42 -8.58 0.61 18.48
C PRO A 42 -9.65 1.54 19.06
N GLU A 43 -10.04 1.31 20.32
CA GLU A 43 -10.95 2.18 21.07
C GLU A 43 -10.30 3.44 21.64
N ASP A 44 -8.99 3.47 21.87
CA ASP A 44 -8.31 4.59 22.52
C ASP A 44 -8.27 5.86 21.65
N ASN A 45 -8.31 5.70 20.34
CA ASN A 45 -8.34 6.81 19.37
C ASN A 45 -9.74 7.06 18.77
N TRP A 46 -10.81 6.68 19.50
CA TRP A 46 -12.16 6.82 18.97
C TRP A 46 -12.62 8.28 18.93
N GLU A 47 -12.79 8.80 17.71
CA GLU A 47 -13.30 10.15 17.47
C GLU A 47 -14.83 10.17 17.47
N ILE A 48 -15.43 11.04 18.28
CA ILE A 48 -16.89 11.23 18.37
C ILE A 48 -17.35 12.15 17.24
N LYS A 49 -17.88 11.56 16.17
CA LYS A 49 -18.43 12.25 15.01
C LYS A 49 -19.61 11.50 14.41
N ASP A 50 -20.42 12.14 13.59
CA ASP A 50 -21.41 11.45 12.78
C ASP A 50 -20.71 10.60 11.72
N ARG A 51 -21.17 9.36 11.52
CA ARG A 51 -20.56 8.43 10.57
C ARG A 51 -21.58 7.96 9.56
N MET A 52 -21.14 7.78 8.33
CA MET A 52 -21.94 7.24 7.25
C MET A 52 -21.30 5.95 6.73
N TYR A 53 -22.13 4.95 6.54
CA TYR A 53 -21.74 3.66 5.98
C TYR A 53 -22.53 3.42 4.71
N TYR A 54 -21.92 2.81 3.70
CA TYR A 54 -22.56 2.47 2.45
C TYR A 54 -22.28 1.02 2.06
N LEU A 55 -23.26 0.36 1.44
CA LEU A 55 -23.11 -0.99 0.95
C LEU A 55 -22.18 -1.03 -0.26
N THR A 56 -21.30 -2.03 -0.29
CA THR A 56 -20.40 -2.27 -1.41
C THR A 56 -21.11 -3.11 -2.47
N GLY A 57 -20.91 -2.78 -3.75
CA GLY A 57 -21.45 -3.52 -4.88
C GLY A 57 -22.25 -2.66 -5.85
N ASN A 58 -22.39 -3.13 -7.09
CA ASN A 58 -23.01 -2.38 -8.18
C ASN A 58 -24.54 -2.29 -8.09
N LYS A 59 -25.17 -3.10 -7.23
CA LYS A 59 -26.62 -3.11 -7.01
C LYS A 59 -26.92 -3.16 -5.53
N SER A 60 -26.92 -2.00 -4.89
CA SER A 60 -27.37 -1.88 -3.50
C SER A 60 -28.88 -2.10 -3.40
N PRO A 61 -29.37 -2.96 -2.51
CA PRO A 61 -30.80 -3.15 -2.28
C PRO A 61 -31.41 -1.85 -1.71
N LEU A 62 -32.71 -1.65 -1.95
CA LEU A 62 -33.42 -0.49 -1.43
C LEU A 62 -33.37 -0.43 0.10
N THR A 63 -33.50 -1.58 0.73
CA THR A 63 -33.38 -1.75 2.17
C THR A 63 -32.64 -3.05 2.45
N TYR A 64 -31.61 -2.99 3.28
CA TYR A 64 -30.83 -4.16 3.71
C TYR A 64 -30.80 -4.24 5.25
N LEU A 65 -31.26 -5.37 5.79
CA LEU A 65 -31.21 -5.68 7.21
C LEU A 65 -29.93 -6.45 7.51
N MET A 66 -29.02 -5.82 8.25
CA MET A 66 -27.79 -6.47 8.68
C MET A 66 -27.99 -7.22 9.99
N ARG A 67 -27.29 -8.32 10.18
CA ARG A 67 -27.28 -9.05 11.45
C ARG A 67 -26.67 -8.19 12.56
N GLY A 68 -27.46 -7.92 13.59
CA GLY A 68 -27.03 -7.23 14.80
C GLY A 68 -26.82 -8.17 16.00
N SER A 69 -26.94 -9.50 15.81
CA SER A 69 -26.76 -10.53 16.85
C SER A 69 -26.19 -11.81 16.24
N ASN A 70 -25.64 -12.69 17.06
CA ASN A 70 -24.97 -13.93 16.65
C ASN A 70 -23.85 -13.65 15.64
N VAL A 71 -23.10 -12.61 15.91
CA VAL A 71 -21.91 -12.19 15.15
C VAL A 71 -20.72 -12.38 16.07
N TYR A 72 -19.65 -12.99 15.55
CA TYR A 72 -18.45 -13.28 16.33
C TYR A 72 -17.29 -12.45 15.85
N TYR A 73 -16.47 -12.01 16.80
CA TYR A 73 -15.24 -11.24 16.59
C TYR A 73 -14.12 -11.90 17.39
N PHE A 74 -13.01 -12.17 16.75
CA PHE A 74 -11.83 -12.69 17.42
C PHE A 74 -11.08 -11.52 18.07
N ASP A 75 -11.02 -11.55 19.40
CA ASP A 75 -10.31 -10.57 20.21
C ASP A 75 -8.85 -11.02 20.39
N GLU A 76 -7.91 -10.37 19.71
CA GLU A 76 -6.50 -10.72 19.77
C GLU A 76 -5.88 -10.51 21.16
N GLU A 77 -6.37 -9.53 21.93
CA GLU A 77 -5.88 -9.27 23.28
C GLU A 77 -6.33 -10.35 24.28
N LYS A 78 -7.55 -10.84 24.11
CA LYS A 78 -8.13 -11.86 24.99
C LYS A 78 -7.86 -13.28 24.48
N GLY A 79 -7.52 -13.45 23.20
CA GLY A 79 -7.19 -14.74 22.58
C GLY A 79 -8.38 -15.67 22.34
N TYR A 80 -9.62 -15.15 22.33
CA TYR A 80 -10.82 -15.93 22.04
C TYR A 80 -11.88 -15.16 21.24
N GLU A 81 -12.83 -15.90 20.65
CA GLU A 81 -13.95 -15.32 19.92
C GLU A 81 -15.00 -14.78 20.88
N ARG A 82 -15.41 -13.53 20.69
CA ARG A 82 -16.45 -12.86 21.46
C ARG A 82 -17.69 -12.67 20.61
N GLU A 83 -18.84 -12.90 21.21
CA GLU A 83 -20.12 -12.63 20.57
C GLU A 83 -20.44 -11.13 20.61
N LEU A 84 -20.83 -10.61 19.46
CA LEU A 84 -21.29 -9.24 19.28
C LEU A 84 -22.80 -9.18 19.16
N LYS A 85 -23.39 -8.16 19.81
CA LYS A 85 -24.82 -7.90 19.75
C LYS A 85 -25.08 -6.40 19.77
N TYR A 86 -25.94 -5.93 18.89
CA TYR A 86 -26.38 -4.54 18.90
C TYR A 86 -27.67 -4.40 19.71
N THR A 87 -27.61 -3.58 20.73
CA THR A 87 -28.72 -3.29 21.65
C THR A 87 -28.83 -1.79 21.85
N SER A 88 -30.07 -1.29 22.03
CA SER A 88 -30.32 0.14 22.21
C SER A 88 -30.00 0.65 23.63
N ASN A 89 -29.91 -0.24 24.60
CA ASN A 89 -29.82 0.10 26.03
C ASN A 89 -28.50 -0.29 26.71
N GLN A 90 -27.55 -0.84 25.97
CA GLN A 90 -26.23 -1.21 26.51
C GLN A 90 -25.14 -0.22 26.04
N ARG A 91 -24.04 -0.15 26.79
CA ARG A 91 -22.88 0.72 26.48
C ARG A 91 -21.78 0.03 25.69
N THR A 92 -21.90 -1.28 25.52
CA THR A 92 -20.95 -2.13 24.78
C THR A 92 -21.70 -2.97 23.76
N CYS A 93 -20.99 -3.43 22.74
CA CYS A 93 -21.52 -4.40 21.78
C CYS A 93 -21.12 -5.85 22.11
N PHE A 94 -20.27 -6.06 23.10
CA PHE A 94 -19.81 -7.38 23.52
C PHE A 94 -20.77 -8.00 24.53
N VAL A 95 -21.26 -9.20 24.21
CA VAL A 95 -22.28 -9.88 25.03
C VAL A 95 -21.79 -10.22 26.44
N ASP A 96 -20.50 -10.56 26.57
CA ASP A 96 -19.85 -10.87 27.86
C ASP A 96 -19.77 -9.67 28.83
N GLU A 97 -19.86 -8.45 28.32
CA GLU A 97 -19.83 -7.21 29.10
C GLU A 97 -21.22 -6.62 29.36
N MET A 98 -22.27 -7.16 28.71
CA MET A 98 -23.64 -6.64 28.86
C MET A 98 -24.22 -7.03 30.20
N LYS A 99 -24.97 -6.08 30.82
CA LYS A 99 -25.61 -6.29 32.11
C LYS A 99 -27.12 -6.07 32.01
N GLY A 100 -27.89 -6.97 32.60
CA GLY A 100 -29.35 -6.85 32.67
C GLY A 100 -30.07 -7.15 31.35
N GLU A 101 -31.25 -6.57 31.18
CA GLU A 101 -32.10 -6.77 29.99
C GLU A 101 -31.42 -6.22 28.73
N GLN A 102 -31.45 -7.01 27.67
CA GLN A 102 -30.87 -6.68 26.38
C GLN A 102 -31.97 -6.40 25.35
N ARG A 103 -32.13 -5.13 24.94
CA ARG A 103 -33.10 -4.73 23.92
C ARG A 103 -32.45 -4.69 22.56
N LEU A 104 -32.67 -5.75 21.78
CA LEU A 104 -32.15 -5.84 20.42
C LEU A 104 -32.67 -4.71 19.54
N GLU A 105 -31.81 -4.13 18.75
CA GLU A 105 -32.14 -3.14 17.72
C GLU A 105 -31.62 -3.61 16.35
N HIS A 106 -32.38 -3.29 15.31
CA HIS A 106 -32.02 -3.65 13.95
C HIS A 106 -31.03 -2.64 13.33
N ILE A 107 -30.09 -3.18 12.53
CA ILE A 107 -29.17 -2.39 11.73
C ILE A 107 -29.69 -2.38 10.30
N ILE A 108 -30.26 -1.24 9.86
CA ILE A 108 -30.96 -1.15 8.58
C ILE A 108 -30.29 -0.11 7.70
N PHE A 109 -29.74 -0.56 6.57
CA PHE A 109 -29.30 0.31 5.48
C PHE A 109 -30.51 0.66 4.62
N ARG A 110 -30.76 1.95 4.42
CA ARG A 110 -31.82 2.48 3.56
C ARG A 110 -31.18 3.10 2.32
N THR A 111 -31.70 2.75 1.15
CA THR A 111 -31.12 3.22 -0.14
C THR A 111 -29.60 2.99 -0.24
N GLY A 112 -29.14 1.85 0.28
CA GLY A 112 -27.73 1.48 0.25
C GLY A 112 -26.84 2.18 1.27
N SER A 113 -27.36 3.08 2.11
CA SER A 113 -26.60 3.82 3.10
C SER A 113 -27.20 3.76 4.51
N LEU A 114 -26.36 3.99 5.52
CA LEU A 114 -26.74 4.09 6.92
C LEU A 114 -25.98 5.24 7.56
N MET A 115 -26.70 6.27 7.98
CA MET A 115 -26.14 7.35 8.79
C MET A 115 -26.30 7.02 10.27
N VAL A 116 -25.20 7.04 11.01
CA VAL A 116 -25.15 6.79 12.44
C VAL A 116 -24.69 8.03 13.16
N PRO A 117 -25.57 8.71 13.91
CA PRO A 117 -25.22 9.92 14.63
C PRO A 117 -24.24 9.65 15.77
N LYS A 118 -23.54 10.70 16.19
CA LYS A 118 -22.48 10.66 17.24
C LYS A 118 -22.94 10.12 18.60
N ASN A 119 -24.25 10.17 18.90
CA ASN A 119 -24.80 9.63 20.16
C ASN A 119 -24.92 8.10 20.16
N LYS A 120 -24.91 7.44 18.98
CA LYS A 120 -24.95 5.95 18.85
C LYS A 120 -23.53 5.38 18.75
N THR A 121 -22.69 5.69 19.73
CA THR A 121 -21.26 5.27 19.73
C THR A 121 -21.08 3.75 19.68
N VAL A 122 -21.95 2.99 20.34
CA VAL A 122 -21.90 1.52 20.35
C VAL A 122 -22.11 0.96 18.96
N LEU A 123 -23.09 1.47 18.21
CA LEU A 123 -23.32 1.06 16.83
C LEU A 123 -22.15 1.46 15.92
N GLN A 124 -21.60 2.64 16.13
CA GLN A 124 -20.44 3.10 15.39
C GLN A 124 -19.21 2.20 15.63
N LYS A 125 -18.90 1.90 16.90
CA LYS A 125 -17.79 0.99 17.24
C LYS A 125 -18.03 -0.41 16.67
N LEU A 126 -19.23 -0.95 16.79
CA LEU A 126 -19.59 -2.23 16.20
C LEU A 126 -19.31 -2.24 14.70
N LEU A 127 -19.77 -1.25 13.95
CA LEU A 127 -19.64 -1.21 12.50
C LEU A 127 -18.24 -0.86 12.02
N SER A 128 -17.53 0.03 12.71
CA SER A 128 -16.22 0.50 12.27
C SER A 128 -15.05 -0.36 12.76
N LEU A 129 -15.20 -1.11 13.88
CA LEU A 129 -14.09 -1.84 14.48
C LEU A 129 -14.27 -3.36 14.44
N TYR A 130 -15.48 -3.85 14.77
CA TYR A 130 -15.62 -5.26 15.16
C TYR A 130 -16.41 -6.12 14.18
N HIS A 131 -17.32 -5.54 13.39
CA HIS A 131 -18.24 -6.33 12.56
C HIS A 131 -17.50 -7.03 11.41
N PRO A 132 -17.60 -8.37 11.21
CA PRO A 132 -16.84 -9.14 10.22
C PRO A 132 -17.20 -8.82 8.76
N HIS A 133 -18.33 -8.15 8.51
CA HIS A 133 -18.73 -7.70 7.17
C HIS A 133 -18.20 -6.30 6.80
N ARG A 134 -17.45 -5.68 7.69
CA ARG A 134 -16.71 -4.46 7.40
C ARG A 134 -15.80 -4.68 6.20
N ASP A 135 -15.71 -3.71 5.32
CA ASP A 135 -14.92 -3.69 4.09
C ASP A 135 -15.27 -4.76 3.03
N ARG A 136 -16.17 -5.72 3.37
CA ARG A 136 -16.71 -6.74 2.45
C ARG A 136 -18.10 -6.36 1.94
N LEU A 137 -19.04 -6.17 2.84
CA LEU A 137 -20.43 -5.87 2.52
C LEU A 137 -20.74 -4.37 2.57
N TYR A 138 -20.08 -3.66 3.45
CA TYR A 138 -20.21 -2.20 3.59
C TYR A 138 -18.85 -1.56 3.93
N LYS A 139 -18.75 -0.27 3.66
CA LYS A 139 -17.59 0.55 4.00
C LYS A 139 -18.03 1.81 4.73
N GLU A 140 -17.17 2.32 5.61
CA GLU A 140 -17.34 3.64 6.21
C GLU A 140 -16.93 4.72 5.21
N HIS A 141 -17.72 5.77 5.08
CA HIS A 141 -17.38 6.93 4.27
C HIS A 141 -16.34 7.80 5.00
N GLN A 142 -15.11 7.71 4.58
CA GLN A 142 -13.99 8.49 5.13
C GLN A 142 -13.39 9.36 4.01
N PRO A 143 -13.87 10.60 3.84
CA PRO A 143 -13.47 11.44 2.70
C PRO A 143 -11.96 11.75 2.69
N LYS A 144 -11.33 11.86 3.85
CA LYS A 144 -9.88 12.11 3.94
C LYS A 144 -9.07 10.92 3.40
N VAL A 145 -9.40 9.70 3.82
CA VAL A 145 -8.71 8.48 3.36
C VAL A 145 -8.96 8.25 1.86
N ILE A 146 -10.17 8.58 1.38
CA ILE A 146 -10.48 8.50 -0.05
C ILE A 146 -9.60 9.47 -0.84
N ALA A 147 -9.49 10.72 -0.37
CA ALA A 147 -8.65 11.72 -1.02
C ALA A 147 -7.15 11.37 -0.98
N GLU A 148 -6.66 10.82 0.13
CA GLU A 148 -5.28 10.33 0.26
C GLU A 148 -5.01 9.20 -0.74
N ASN A 149 -5.89 8.19 -0.81
CA ASN A 149 -5.76 7.10 -1.78
C ASN A 149 -5.83 7.58 -3.24
N GLU A 150 -6.67 8.58 -3.54
CA GLU A 150 -6.75 9.17 -4.88
C GLU A 150 -5.45 9.92 -5.23
N ILE A 151 -4.85 10.62 -4.27
CA ILE A 151 -3.54 11.28 -4.45
C ILE A 151 -2.46 10.24 -4.72
N ASP A 152 -2.38 9.17 -3.94
CA ASP A 152 -1.39 8.09 -4.13
C ASP A 152 -1.50 7.46 -5.53
N ILE A 153 -2.73 7.26 -6.02
CA ILE A 153 -2.96 6.75 -7.38
C ILE A 153 -2.47 7.75 -8.43
N LEU A 154 -2.79 9.03 -8.26
CA LEU A 154 -2.35 10.09 -9.19
C LEU A 154 -0.83 10.26 -9.19
N GLU A 155 -0.19 10.19 -8.03
CA GLU A 155 1.28 10.22 -7.92
C GLU A 155 1.92 9.06 -8.66
N MET A 156 1.37 7.84 -8.51
CA MET A 156 1.82 6.66 -9.24
C MET A 156 1.62 6.81 -10.75
N GLU A 157 0.50 7.38 -11.21
CA GLU A 157 0.27 7.68 -12.63
C GLU A 157 1.29 8.68 -13.19
N ILE A 158 1.60 9.72 -12.42
CA ILE A 158 2.58 10.74 -12.80
C ILE A 158 3.98 10.11 -12.88
N GLU A 159 4.35 9.29 -11.91
CA GLU A 159 5.64 8.58 -11.90
C GLU A 159 5.77 7.66 -13.12
N ALA A 160 4.75 6.86 -13.42
CA ALA A 160 4.72 5.97 -14.57
C ALA A 160 4.85 6.74 -15.90
N LEU A 161 4.13 7.86 -16.05
CA LEU A 161 4.21 8.70 -17.25
C LEU A 161 5.58 9.38 -17.41
N ASN A 162 6.18 9.81 -16.32
CA ASN A 162 7.53 10.38 -16.33
C ASN A 162 8.58 9.31 -16.70
N ALA A 163 8.46 8.12 -16.14
CA ALA A 163 9.30 6.97 -16.50
C ALA A 163 9.15 6.66 -18.00
N ALA A 164 7.92 6.51 -18.51
CA ALA A 164 7.64 6.24 -19.92
C ALA A 164 8.20 7.31 -20.88
N LYS A 165 8.18 8.58 -20.46
CA LYS A 165 8.74 9.70 -21.25
C LYS A 165 10.26 9.62 -21.38
N ASN A 166 10.94 9.17 -20.33
CA ASN A 166 12.40 9.16 -20.21
C ASN A 166 13.03 7.84 -20.68
N LEU A 167 12.21 6.79 -20.94
CA LEU A 167 12.71 5.52 -21.44
C LEU A 167 13.34 5.66 -22.82
N ASP A 168 14.46 4.94 -23.00
CA ASP A 168 15.08 4.73 -24.30
C ASP A 168 14.22 3.82 -25.20
N ILE A 169 14.45 3.89 -26.52
CA ILE A 169 13.66 3.15 -27.51
C ILE A 169 13.77 1.64 -27.30
N ASP A 170 14.97 1.14 -26.98
CA ASP A 170 15.20 -0.30 -26.74
C ASP A 170 14.43 -0.81 -25.50
N MET A 171 14.40 -0.03 -24.44
CA MET A 171 13.60 -0.32 -23.25
C MET A 171 12.10 -0.23 -23.53
N ALA A 172 11.69 0.78 -24.29
CA ALA A 172 10.31 0.95 -24.69
C ALA A 172 9.80 -0.27 -25.49
N GLU A 173 10.62 -0.77 -26.42
CA GLU A 173 10.33 -2.00 -27.13
C GLU A 173 10.25 -3.22 -26.20
N ALA A 174 11.18 -3.34 -25.24
CA ALA A 174 11.20 -4.46 -24.30
C ALA A 174 9.93 -4.52 -23.47
N VAL A 175 9.50 -3.39 -22.93
CA VAL A 175 8.28 -3.28 -22.11
C VAL A 175 7.03 -3.55 -22.99
N MET A 176 6.94 -2.90 -24.16
CA MET A 176 5.80 -3.07 -25.03
C MET A 176 5.71 -4.48 -25.63
N ARG A 177 6.84 -5.17 -25.81
CA ARG A 177 6.86 -6.57 -26.29
C ARG A 177 6.23 -7.53 -25.29
N VAL A 178 6.24 -7.22 -24.01
CA VAL A 178 5.52 -8.01 -22.98
C VAL A 178 4.01 -7.91 -23.19
N GLU A 179 3.51 -6.71 -23.57
CA GLU A 179 2.07 -6.44 -23.71
C GLU A 179 1.53 -6.88 -25.08
N ILE A 180 2.20 -6.50 -26.16
CA ILE A 180 1.69 -6.69 -27.54
C ILE A 180 2.49 -7.69 -28.39
N GLY A 181 3.55 -8.28 -27.82
CA GLY A 181 4.35 -9.31 -28.48
C GLY A 181 5.14 -8.80 -29.70
N SER A 182 5.22 -9.61 -30.76
CA SER A 182 6.00 -9.33 -31.98
C SER A 182 5.45 -8.16 -32.82
N LYS A 183 4.25 -7.68 -32.57
CA LYS A 183 3.68 -6.50 -33.27
C LYS A 183 4.50 -5.23 -33.07
N VAL A 184 5.32 -5.18 -32.01
CA VAL A 184 6.25 -4.07 -31.77
C VAL A 184 7.19 -3.82 -32.95
N ASN A 185 7.60 -4.88 -33.68
CA ASN A 185 8.52 -4.76 -34.80
C ASN A 185 7.92 -4.02 -36.01
N GLU A 186 6.61 -3.96 -36.11
CA GLU A 186 5.87 -3.30 -37.21
C GLU A 186 5.56 -1.83 -36.89
N MET A 187 5.81 -1.39 -35.66
CA MET A 187 5.46 -0.05 -35.18
C MET A 187 6.57 0.95 -35.45
N SER A 188 6.16 2.15 -35.82
CA SER A 188 7.09 3.29 -35.85
C SER A 188 7.45 3.72 -34.44
N SER A 189 8.64 4.35 -34.27
CA SER A 189 9.09 4.87 -32.95
C SER A 189 8.09 5.86 -32.31
N LYS A 190 7.31 6.57 -33.13
CA LYS A 190 6.27 7.49 -32.63
C LYS A 190 5.03 6.74 -32.11
N GLU A 191 4.62 5.68 -32.82
CA GLU A 191 3.51 4.82 -32.40
C GLU A 191 3.88 4.07 -31.13
N LEU A 192 5.07 3.50 -31.09
CA LEU A 192 5.60 2.83 -29.91
C LEU A 192 5.57 3.74 -28.68
N LYS A 193 6.06 4.99 -28.82
CA LYS A 193 6.06 5.95 -27.73
C LYS A 193 4.65 6.37 -27.29
N ARG A 194 3.72 6.51 -28.24
CA ARG A 194 2.31 6.79 -27.93
C ARG A 194 1.68 5.65 -27.12
N ASP A 195 1.87 4.41 -27.60
CA ASP A 195 1.24 3.24 -26.98
C ASP A 195 1.89 2.92 -25.63
N LEU A 196 3.19 3.15 -25.46
CA LEU A 196 3.88 3.08 -24.19
C LEU A 196 3.29 4.06 -23.14
N LEU A 197 3.05 5.31 -23.55
CA LEU A 197 2.42 6.31 -22.66
C LEU A 197 0.98 5.94 -22.31
N LEU A 198 0.23 5.38 -23.27
CA LEU A 198 -1.13 4.91 -23.00
C LEU A 198 -1.15 3.71 -22.07
N TYR A 199 -0.19 2.80 -22.20
CA TYR A 199 -0.03 1.65 -21.31
C TYR A 199 0.35 2.09 -19.90
N ALA A 200 1.33 2.98 -19.75
CA ALA A 200 1.74 3.57 -18.46
C ALA A 200 0.57 4.25 -17.73
N LYS A 201 -0.29 4.96 -18.50
CA LYS A 201 -1.48 5.60 -17.94
C LYS A 201 -2.54 4.60 -17.47
N ARG A 202 -2.76 3.50 -18.23
CA ARG A 202 -3.79 2.50 -17.91
C ARG A 202 -3.41 1.62 -16.72
N ASN A 203 -2.14 1.25 -16.64
CA ASN A 203 -1.62 0.28 -15.69
C ASN A 203 -0.32 0.78 -15.05
N PRO A 204 -0.35 1.88 -14.27
CA PRO A 204 0.86 2.52 -13.76
C PRO A 204 1.72 1.60 -12.89
N ALA A 205 1.10 0.81 -12.00
CA ALA A 205 1.81 -0.12 -11.13
C ALA A 205 2.56 -1.21 -11.91
N LEU A 206 1.86 -1.89 -12.84
CA LEU A 206 2.46 -2.94 -13.67
C LEU A 206 3.54 -2.38 -14.59
N PHE A 207 3.33 -1.16 -15.11
CA PHE A 207 4.32 -0.50 -15.95
C PHE A 207 5.62 -0.22 -15.20
N LEU A 208 5.53 0.32 -13.98
CA LEU A 208 6.71 0.58 -13.13
C LEU A 208 7.43 -0.71 -12.74
N GLU A 209 6.68 -1.78 -12.47
CA GLU A 209 7.26 -3.09 -12.21
C GLU A 209 8.05 -3.61 -13.42
N LEU A 210 7.47 -3.55 -14.63
CA LEU A 210 8.13 -3.99 -15.87
C LEU A 210 9.37 -3.15 -16.22
N VAL A 211 9.35 -1.85 -15.96
CA VAL A 211 10.51 -0.96 -16.21
C VAL A 211 11.68 -1.31 -15.28
N ASN A 212 11.38 -1.74 -14.06
CA ASN A 212 12.39 -2.09 -13.06
C ASN A 212 12.85 -3.57 -13.13
N ASP A 213 12.21 -4.39 -13.99
CA ASP A 213 12.55 -5.81 -14.12
C ASP A 213 13.65 -6.02 -15.18
N GLU A 214 14.84 -6.38 -14.73
CA GLU A 214 15.99 -6.69 -15.60
C GLU A 214 15.70 -7.85 -16.57
N ASN A 215 14.82 -8.78 -16.21
CA ASN A 215 14.48 -9.92 -17.06
C ASN A 215 13.74 -9.48 -18.33
N VAL A 216 13.00 -8.39 -18.31
CA VAL A 216 12.31 -7.84 -19.47
C VAL A 216 13.31 -7.46 -20.55
N VAL A 217 14.41 -6.81 -20.17
CA VAL A 217 15.50 -6.40 -21.08
C VAL A 217 16.21 -7.63 -21.66
N LEU A 218 16.59 -8.55 -20.80
CA LEU A 218 17.26 -9.78 -21.20
C LEU A 218 16.42 -10.62 -22.16
N ARG A 219 15.12 -10.74 -21.88
CA ARG A 219 14.20 -11.45 -22.74
C ARG A 219 14.05 -10.78 -24.12
N ASN A 220 13.91 -9.45 -24.18
CA ASN A 220 13.86 -8.70 -25.41
C ASN A 220 15.13 -8.89 -26.25
N PHE A 221 16.29 -8.84 -25.60
CA PHE A 221 17.59 -9.09 -26.25
C PHE A 221 17.65 -10.51 -26.86
N GLY A 222 17.24 -11.53 -26.09
CA GLY A 222 17.18 -12.91 -26.58
C GLY A 222 16.26 -13.09 -27.79
N ILE A 223 15.09 -12.44 -27.78
CA ILE A 223 14.15 -12.47 -28.91
C ILE A 223 14.75 -11.78 -30.15
N LYS A 224 15.33 -10.58 -30.01
CA LYS A 224 16.02 -9.88 -31.10
C LYS A 224 17.17 -10.70 -31.70
N ALA A 225 17.97 -11.36 -30.85
CA ALA A 225 19.07 -12.22 -31.31
C ALA A 225 18.57 -13.46 -32.07
N THR A 226 17.40 -13.98 -31.71
CA THR A 226 16.77 -15.10 -32.42
C THR A 226 16.18 -14.63 -33.77
N GLU A 227 15.53 -13.47 -33.82
CA GLU A 227 15.00 -12.87 -35.04
C GLU A 227 16.10 -12.55 -36.05
N MET A 228 17.27 -12.09 -35.58
CA MET A 228 18.47 -11.85 -36.38
C MET A 228 19.22 -13.12 -36.78
N ASN A 229 18.74 -14.32 -36.42
CA ASN A 229 19.39 -15.61 -36.61
C ASN A 229 20.81 -15.72 -36.01
N ILE A 230 21.13 -14.91 -35.00
CA ILE A 230 22.39 -14.99 -34.26
C ILE A 230 22.35 -16.18 -33.28
N ILE A 231 21.18 -16.44 -32.68
CA ILE A 231 20.93 -17.55 -31.77
C ILE A 231 19.83 -18.42 -32.36
N LYS A 232 20.03 -19.73 -32.37
CA LYS A 232 18.99 -20.71 -32.68
C LYS A 232 18.52 -21.37 -31.41
N LEU A 233 17.23 -21.30 -31.13
CA LEU A 233 16.62 -22.06 -30.04
C LEU A 233 16.66 -23.54 -30.42
N SER A 234 17.35 -24.37 -29.62
CA SER A 234 17.30 -25.83 -29.76
C SER A 234 15.91 -26.31 -29.33
N SER A 235 15.31 -27.19 -30.10
CA SER A 235 14.00 -27.79 -29.80
C SER A 235 14.07 -28.86 -28.71
N ASP A 236 15.22 -29.06 -28.09
CA ASP A 236 15.45 -30.09 -27.04
C ASP A 236 15.13 -29.53 -25.63
N GLN A 237 13.97 -28.93 -25.46
CA GLN A 237 13.42 -28.74 -24.12
C GLN A 237 12.44 -29.87 -23.81
N ARG A 238 12.94 -30.85 -23.07
CA ARG A 238 12.15 -31.74 -22.21
C ARG A 238 12.10 -31.19 -20.81
#